data_2fb9f0324c505db336316486807fbb36
#
_entry.id   2fb9f0324c505db336316486807fbb36
#
_cell.length_a   1.000
_cell.length_b   1.000
_cell.length_c   1.000
_cell.angle_alpha   90.00
_cell.angle_beta   90.00
_cell.angle_gamma   90.00
#
_symmetry.space_group_name_H-M   'P 1'
#
loop_
_entity.id
_entity.type
_entity.pdbx_description
1 polymer ?
#
loop_
_entity_poly.entity_id
_entity_poly.type
_entity_poly.pdbx_seq_one_letter_code
_entity_poly.pdbx_strand_id
1 'polypeptide(L)'
;MQVEPVSFGNVGGRPAFLYELRNAAGMQVAVADFGARVVSVKVPSAAGEVIDVVLGYDDAAGYAADDAWLGAPVGRVVNRIGGASFQLAGKTYELTANEGKNCNHSGRDFWCKRFWSVARAEQEADGGLVELVLDSPDGDQGFPGAVQMHLTYELTANNELVITYDGTPDATTLVNMTNHSYWNLNGCGATVLGHRLVVDAGAYTETDDALVSTGRVLPVDGTPLDLRDGKKLGDVVASTDHSIVNARGVDHNFVLPEAGEGEGGDRKSV
;
A
#
# COMPACT_ATOMS: atom_id res chain seq x y z
N MET A 1 6.01 -16.01 21.18
CA MET A 1 5.82 -15.09 22.35
C MET A 1 4.97 -13.92 21.88
N GLN A 2 4.24 -13.28 22.78
CA GLN A 2 3.51 -12.06 22.41
C GLN A 2 4.49 -10.93 22.12
N VAL A 3 4.18 -10.11 21.11
CA VAL A 3 4.93 -8.87 20.81
C VAL A 3 4.46 -7.80 21.79
N GLU A 4 5.39 -7.25 22.57
CA GLU A 4 5.08 -6.16 23.49
C GLU A 4 4.96 -4.84 22.68
N PRO A 5 3.87 -4.07 22.86
CA PRO A 5 3.70 -2.80 22.17
C PRO A 5 4.69 -1.73 22.70
N VAL A 6 5.29 -1.00 21.77
CA VAL A 6 6.17 0.13 22.06
C VAL A 6 5.40 1.43 21.88
N SER A 7 5.53 2.39 22.80
CA SER A 7 4.86 3.69 22.68
C SER A 7 5.29 4.41 21.41
N PHE A 8 4.31 4.89 20.63
CA PHE A 8 4.53 5.60 19.37
C PHE A 8 3.95 7.02 19.39
N GLY A 9 3.68 7.57 20.54
CA GLY A 9 3.10 8.90 20.70
C GLY A 9 1.60 8.89 20.89
N ASN A 10 0.94 9.98 20.49
CA ASN A 10 -0.48 10.20 20.77
C ASN A 10 -1.17 10.91 19.59
N VAL A 11 -2.38 10.50 19.29
CA VAL A 11 -3.23 11.15 18.26
C VAL A 11 -4.60 11.45 18.86
N GLY A 12 -4.96 12.73 18.94
CA GLY A 12 -6.25 13.16 19.45
C GLY A 12 -6.52 12.77 20.92
N GLY A 13 -5.47 12.64 21.75
CA GLY A 13 -5.58 12.22 23.14
C GLY A 13 -5.54 10.69 23.35
N ARG A 14 -5.51 9.90 22.28
CA ARG A 14 -5.37 8.44 22.33
C ARG A 14 -3.92 8.01 22.09
N PRO A 15 -3.29 7.20 22.96
CA PRO A 15 -1.97 6.66 22.74
C PRO A 15 -1.96 5.72 21.53
N ALA A 16 -0.88 5.80 20.75
CA ALA A 16 -0.58 4.91 19.63
C ALA A 16 0.63 4.04 19.96
N PHE A 17 0.68 2.85 19.38
CA PHE A 17 1.71 1.86 19.65
C PHE A 17 2.29 1.28 18.36
N LEU A 18 3.58 0.89 18.43
CA LEU A 18 4.28 0.07 17.44
C LEU A 18 4.35 -1.38 17.89
N TYR A 19 4.28 -2.26 16.92
CA TYR A 19 4.51 -3.70 17.06
C TYR A 19 5.71 -4.06 16.17
N GLU A 20 6.80 -4.48 16.81
CA GLU A 20 8.06 -4.78 16.13
C GLU A 20 8.24 -6.29 15.97
N LEU A 21 8.38 -6.73 14.72
CA LEU A 21 8.69 -8.10 14.33
C LEU A 21 10.16 -8.21 13.96
N ARG A 22 10.77 -9.35 14.26
CA ARG A 22 12.18 -9.65 13.93
C ARG A 22 12.31 -11.09 13.50
N ASN A 23 13.22 -11.37 12.57
CA ASN A 23 13.61 -12.73 12.24
C ASN A 23 15.08 -13.02 12.57
N ALA A 24 15.47 -14.28 12.51
CA ALA A 24 16.84 -14.72 12.82
C ALA A 24 17.89 -14.18 11.81
N ALA A 25 17.46 -13.82 10.61
CA ALA A 25 18.32 -13.21 9.58
C ALA A 25 18.60 -11.72 9.82
N GLY A 26 17.97 -11.10 10.84
CA GLY A 26 18.18 -9.72 11.25
C GLY A 26 17.28 -8.70 10.57
N MET A 27 16.32 -9.13 9.73
CA MET A 27 15.28 -8.23 9.22
C MET A 27 14.30 -7.86 10.35
N GLN A 28 13.84 -6.61 10.33
CA GLN A 28 12.89 -6.08 11.31
C GLN A 28 11.79 -5.30 10.60
N VAL A 29 10.55 -5.44 11.06
CA VAL A 29 9.39 -4.71 10.56
C VAL A 29 8.66 -4.09 11.73
N ALA A 30 8.31 -2.80 11.64
CA ALA A 30 7.50 -2.11 12.63
C ALA A 30 6.16 -1.69 12.02
N VAL A 31 5.06 -2.03 12.71
CA VAL A 31 3.70 -1.72 12.30
C VAL A 31 3.01 -0.91 13.40
N ALA A 32 2.32 0.18 13.05
CA ALA A 32 1.56 0.99 13.98
C ALA A 32 0.09 0.55 14.06
N ASP A 33 -0.53 0.63 15.24
CA ASP A 33 -1.98 0.46 15.43
C ASP A 33 -2.77 1.67 14.90
N PHE A 34 -2.16 2.87 14.89
CA PHE A 34 -2.74 4.01 14.22
C PHE A 34 -2.51 3.93 12.71
N GLY A 35 -3.58 3.65 11.99
CA GLY A 35 -3.60 3.53 10.54
C GLY A 35 -3.13 2.18 10.03
N ALA A 36 -2.82 1.22 10.88
CA ALA A 36 -2.25 -0.08 10.51
C ALA A 36 -1.05 0.04 9.54
N ARG A 37 -0.19 1.04 9.76
CA ARG A 37 0.87 1.43 8.82
C ARG A 37 2.14 0.62 8.99
N VAL A 38 2.81 0.30 7.89
CA VAL A 38 4.22 -0.10 7.90
C VAL A 38 5.05 1.16 8.17
N VAL A 39 5.68 1.21 9.32
CA VAL A 39 6.47 2.38 9.78
C VAL A 39 7.93 2.23 9.39
N SER A 40 8.45 1.01 9.47
CA SER A 40 9.87 0.72 9.26
C SER A 40 10.04 -0.69 8.71
N VAL A 41 10.95 -0.84 7.75
CA VAL A 41 11.44 -2.14 7.27
C VAL A 41 12.96 -2.07 7.24
N LYS A 42 13.59 -2.65 8.25
CA LYS A 42 15.04 -2.65 8.41
C LYS A 42 15.64 -3.93 7.91
N VAL A 43 16.58 -3.83 6.98
CA VAL A 43 17.25 -4.97 6.38
C VAL A 43 18.76 -4.89 6.61
N PRO A 44 19.45 -6.02 6.90
CA PRO A 44 20.91 -6.07 6.93
C PRO A 44 21.47 -5.88 5.52
N SER A 45 22.38 -4.94 5.35
CA SER A 45 23.12 -4.76 4.10
C SER A 45 24.25 -5.80 3.97
N ALA A 46 24.80 -5.93 2.77
CA ALA A 46 25.98 -6.77 2.53
C ALA A 46 27.23 -6.30 3.32
N ALA A 47 27.26 -5.04 3.75
CA ALA A 47 28.30 -4.49 4.61
C ALA A 47 28.05 -4.74 6.11
N GLY A 48 26.92 -5.36 6.47
CA GLY A 48 26.53 -5.62 7.87
C GLY A 48 25.85 -4.44 8.56
N GLU A 49 25.59 -3.36 7.85
CA GLU A 49 24.79 -2.23 8.35
C GLU A 49 23.29 -2.54 8.25
N VAL A 50 22.50 -2.04 9.18
CA VAL A 50 21.05 -2.16 9.12
C VAL A 50 20.49 -0.89 8.49
N ILE A 51 19.76 -1.04 7.38
CA ILE A 51 19.19 0.06 6.58
C ILE A 51 17.67 -0.02 6.66
N ASP A 52 17.01 1.10 7.00
CA ASP A 52 15.57 1.23 6.84
C ASP A 52 15.26 1.57 5.38
N VAL A 53 14.51 0.69 4.72
CA VAL A 53 14.24 0.76 3.28
C VAL A 53 12.86 1.30 2.95
N VAL A 54 12.11 1.82 3.93
CA VAL A 54 10.84 2.52 3.70
C VAL A 54 10.88 3.92 4.31
N LEU A 55 10.15 4.87 3.73
CA LEU A 55 9.96 6.18 4.32
C LEU A 55 8.90 6.11 5.42
N GLY A 56 9.15 6.78 6.54
CA GLY A 56 8.23 6.85 7.67
C GLY A 56 8.46 8.11 8.52
N TYR A 57 7.59 8.30 9.50
CA TYR A 57 7.70 9.33 10.53
C TYR A 57 8.12 8.70 11.85
N ASP A 58 8.73 9.52 12.72
CA ASP A 58 9.26 9.09 14.01
C ASP A 58 8.18 8.87 15.07
N ASP A 59 6.96 9.37 14.83
CA ASP A 59 5.83 9.24 15.76
C ASP A 59 4.46 9.26 15.07
N ALA A 60 3.42 8.90 15.80
CA ALA A 60 2.04 8.86 15.32
C ALA A 60 1.50 10.25 14.94
N ALA A 61 2.02 11.33 15.48
CA ALA A 61 1.60 12.69 15.15
C ALA A 61 2.04 13.07 13.73
N GLY A 62 3.22 12.65 13.28
CA GLY A 62 3.66 12.76 11.89
C GLY A 62 2.70 12.06 10.95
N TYR A 63 2.29 10.82 11.28
CA TYR A 63 1.31 10.08 10.49
C TYR A 63 -0.10 10.69 10.54
N ALA A 64 -0.50 11.32 11.64
CA ALA A 64 -1.77 12.04 11.71
C ALA A 64 -1.80 13.25 10.79
N ALA A 65 -0.66 13.94 10.64
CA ALA A 65 -0.49 15.07 9.72
C ALA A 65 -0.19 14.68 8.26
N ASP A 66 0.19 13.41 8.03
CA ASP A 66 0.60 12.89 6.71
C ASP A 66 -0.51 13.00 5.67
N ASP A 67 -0.17 13.46 4.47
CA ASP A 67 -1.01 13.50 3.27
C ASP A 67 -0.41 12.71 2.09
N ALA A 68 0.70 12.02 2.30
CA ALA A 68 1.41 11.19 1.33
C ALA A 68 1.14 9.69 1.48
N TRP A 69 0.33 9.28 2.44
CA TRP A 69 -0.02 7.87 2.72
C TRP A 69 1.17 6.96 3.03
N LEU A 70 2.25 7.47 3.65
CA LEU A 70 3.42 6.67 3.96
C LEU A 70 3.06 5.39 4.73
N GLY A 71 3.43 4.22 4.16
CA GLY A 71 3.18 2.91 4.75
C GLY A 71 1.72 2.49 4.92
N ALA A 72 0.78 3.26 4.37
CA ALA A 72 -0.64 3.11 4.62
C ALA A 72 -1.26 1.88 3.95
N PRO A 73 -2.11 1.10 4.63
CA PRO A 73 -3.12 0.31 3.95
C PRO A 73 -4.18 1.27 3.40
N VAL A 74 -4.45 1.16 2.11
CA VAL A 74 -5.43 2.00 1.43
C VAL A 74 -6.66 1.16 1.12
N GLY A 75 -7.82 1.58 1.57
CA GLY A 75 -9.13 0.93 1.41
C GLY A 75 -10.30 1.88 1.73
N ARG A 76 -11.56 1.50 1.34
CA ARG A 76 -11.92 0.23 0.69
C ARG A 76 -11.33 0.04 -0.72
N VAL A 77 -11.25 1.13 -1.51
CA VAL A 77 -10.80 1.12 -2.90
C VAL A 77 -9.62 2.07 -3.05
N VAL A 78 -8.50 1.52 -3.49
CA VAL A 78 -7.30 2.28 -3.84
C VAL A 78 -7.50 3.01 -5.16
N ASN A 79 -6.73 4.10 -5.34
CA ASN A 79 -6.72 4.90 -6.56
C ASN A 79 -8.07 5.60 -6.83
N ARG A 80 -8.34 6.01 -8.06
CA ARG A 80 -9.40 6.97 -8.39
C ARG A 80 -10.67 6.30 -8.88
N ILE A 81 -11.80 6.81 -8.36
CA ILE A 81 -13.13 6.55 -8.91
C ILE A 81 -13.60 7.85 -9.56
N GLY A 82 -13.70 7.83 -10.89
CA GLY A 82 -14.07 9.00 -11.69
C GLY A 82 -15.46 9.52 -11.34
N GLY A 83 -15.58 10.87 -11.23
CA GLY A 83 -16.85 11.51 -10.86
C GLY A 83 -17.33 11.21 -9.45
N ALA A 84 -16.46 10.62 -8.59
CA ALA A 84 -16.79 10.24 -7.21
C ALA A 84 -18.12 9.47 -7.09
N SER A 85 -18.43 8.60 -8.04
CA SER A 85 -19.63 7.77 -8.03
C SER A 85 -19.43 6.47 -8.80
N PHE A 86 -20.19 5.44 -8.46
CA PHE A 86 -20.19 4.17 -9.17
C PHE A 86 -21.59 3.52 -9.15
N GLN A 87 -21.79 2.58 -10.06
CA GLN A 87 -23.01 1.76 -10.08
C GLN A 87 -22.73 0.35 -9.61
N LEU A 88 -23.54 -0.16 -8.71
CA LEU A 88 -23.48 -1.53 -8.23
C LEU A 88 -24.91 -2.08 -8.07
N ALA A 89 -25.18 -3.23 -8.67
CA ALA A 89 -26.51 -3.88 -8.64
C ALA A 89 -27.67 -2.95 -9.03
N GLY A 90 -27.47 -2.07 -10.04
CA GLY A 90 -28.48 -1.14 -10.54
C GLY A 90 -28.73 0.10 -9.68
N LYS A 91 -27.95 0.30 -8.61
CA LYS A 91 -28.02 1.48 -7.75
C LYS A 91 -26.75 2.32 -7.91
N THR A 92 -26.90 3.64 -7.94
CA THR A 92 -25.79 4.59 -7.92
C THR A 92 -25.39 4.90 -6.48
N TYR A 93 -24.09 4.88 -6.21
CA TYR A 93 -23.50 5.26 -4.93
C TYR A 93 -22.61 6.47 -5.13
N GLU A 94 -22.83 7.49 -4.31
CA GLU A 94 -22.07 8.74 -4.31
C GLU A 94 -20.98 8.66 -3.25
N LEU A 95 -19.77 9.02 -3.63
CA LEU A 95 -18.59 9.06 -2.77
C LEU A 95 -18.18 10.50 -2.47
N THR A 96 -17.32 10.69 -1.50
CA THR A 96 -16.73 12.00 -1.25
C THR A 96 -15.68 12.33 -2.32
N ALA A 97 -15.92 13.39 -3.10
CA ALA A 97 -14.90 13.95 -3.99
C ALA A 97 -13.82 14.64 -3.16
N ASN A 98 -12.61 14.09 -3.16
CA ASN A 98 -11.46 14.60 -2.42
C ASN A 98 -10.30 15.03 -3.32
N GLU A 99 -10.38 14.74 -4.63
CA GLU A 99 -9.43 15.15 -5.64
C GLU A 99 -10.17 15.71 -6.88
N GLY A 100 -10.37 17.03 -6.90
CA GLY A 100 -11.23 17.66 -7.92
C GLY A 100 -12.65 17.09 -7.87
N LYS A 101 -13.11 16.51 -8.98
CA LYS A 101 -14.41 15.82 -9.07
C LYS A 101 -14.36 14.33 -8.73
N ASN A 102 -13.17 13.77 -8.50
CA ASN A 102 -12.95 12.34 -8.33
C ASN A 102 -12.82 11.97 -6.85
N CYS A 103 -13.09 10.72 -6.53
CA CYS A 103 -12.76 10.12 -5.26
C CYS A 103 -11.42 9.40 -5.41
N ASN A 104 -10.42 9.79 -4.62
CA ASN A 104 -9.13 9.12 -4.56
C ASN A 104 -8.98 8.44 -3.19
N HIS A 105 -8.51 7.19 -3.18
CA HIS A 105 -8.24 6.41 -1.99
C HIS A 105 -9.42 6.34 -1.00
N SER A 106 -10.64 6.19 -1.53
CA SER A 106 -11.91 6.07 -0.79
C SER A 106 -12.39 7.33 -0.05
N GLY A 107 -11.87 8.51 -0.35
CA GLY A 107 -12.40 9.77 0.19
C GLY A 107 -11.55 10.39 1.31
N ARG A 108 -12.19 11.08 2.28
CA ARG A 108 -11.46 11.91 3.26
C ARG A 108 -11.21 11.25 4.60
N ASP A 109 -12.05 10.32 5.01
CA ASP A 109 -11.90 9.60 6.28
C ASP A 109 -11.16 8.28 6.06
N PHE A 110 -9.90 8.42 5.69
CA PHE A 110 -9.04 7.29 5.31
C PHE A 110 -8.89 6.26 6.43
N TRP A 111 -8.89 4.99 6.08
CA TRP A 111 -8.61 3.90 7.01
C TRP A 111 -7.25 4.04 7.70
N CYS A 112 -6.28 4.61 7.02
CA CYS A 112 -4.97 4.91 7.58
C CYS A 112 -4.91 6.12 8.54
N LYS A 113 -6.02 6.80 8.78
CA LYS A 113 -6.20 7.83 9.81
C LYS A 113 -7.03 7.35 11.01
N ARG A 114 -7.38 6.07 11.04
CA ARG A 114 -8.15 5.44 12.12
C ARG A 114 -7.26 4.55 12.97
N PHE A 115 -7.64 4.35 14.20
CA PHE A 115 -7.04 3.32 15.04
C PHE A 115 -7.62 1.96 14.68
N TRP A 116 -6.75 1.00 14.45
CA TRP A 116 -7.11 -0.40 14.25
C TRP A 116 -6.97 -1.16 15.57
N SER A 117 -7.80 -2.16 15.79
CA SER A 117 -7.70 -3.05 16.93
C SER A 117 -6.69 -4.16 16.63
N VAL A 118 -5.72 -4.37 17.50
CA VAL A 118 -4.76 -5.49 17.35
C VAL A 118 -5.41 -6.77 17.85
N ALA A 119 -5.66 -7.70 16.94
CA ALA A 119 -6.24 -9.01 17.24
C ALA A 119 -5.16 -10.01 17.69
N ARG A 120 -3.98 -9.97 17.04
CA ARG A 120 -2.84 -10.84 17.34
C ARG A 120 -1.54 -10.07 17.13
N ALA A 121 -0.55 -10.34 17.98
CA ALA A 121 0.80 -9.84 17.80
C ALA A 121 1.75 -10.90 18.39
N GLU A 122 2.38 -11.68 17.53
CA GLU A 122 3.13 -12.88 17.91
C GLU A 122 4.52 -12.85 17.31
N GLN A 123 5.52 -13.16 18.12
CA GLN A 123 6.92 -13.30 17.74
C GLN A 123 7.33 -14.75 17.92
N GLU A 124 7.89 -15.34 16.88
CA GLU A 124 8.53 -16.66 16.88
C GLU A 124 10.04 -16.53 16.71
N ALA A 125 10.77 -17.65 16.74
CA ALA A 125 12.23 -17.63 16.60
C ALA A 125 12.68 -17.07 15.24
N ASP A 126 11.94 -17.41 14.18
CA ASP A 126 12.32 -17.14 12.79
C ASP A 126 11.40 -16.15 12.10
N GLY A 127 10.60 -15.38 12.86
CA GLY A 127 9.67 -14.42 12.31
C GLY A 127 8.55 -14.07 13.26
N GLY A 128 7.45 -13.51 12.74
CA GLY A 128 6.30 -13.17 13.57
C GLY A 128 5.20 -12.51 12.75
N LEU A 129 4.07 -12.24 13.37
CA LEU A 129 2.95 -11.58 12.73
C LEU A 129 2.26 -10.57 13.63
N VAL A 130 1.64 -9.57 13.00
CA VAL A 130 0.69 -8.64 13.60
C VAL A 130 -0.58 -8.64 12.77
N GLU A 131 -1.70 -8.97 13.40
CA GLU A 131 -3.03 -8.91 12.80
C GLU A 131 -3.82 -7.75 13.42
N LEU A 132 -4.30 -6.85 12.56
CA LEU A 132 -5.09 -5.69 12.92
C LEU A 132 -6.47 -5.78 12.28
N VAL A 133 -7.50 -5.28 12.99
CA VAL A 133 -8.89 -5.34 12.55
C VAL A 133 -9.50 -3.94 12.54
N LEU A 134 -10.22 -3.66 11.47
CA LEU A 134 -11.03 -2.44 11.33
C LEU A 134 -12.46 -2.80 10.93
N ASP A 135 -13.44 -2.28 11.68
CA ASP A 135 -14.83 -2.32 11.28
C ASP A 135 -15.18 -1.07 10.48
N SER A 136 -15.63 -1.28 9.24
CA SER A 136 -16.11 -0.26 8.32
C SER A 136 -17.63 -0.46 8.14
N PRO A 137 -18.49 0.40 8.74
CA PRO A 137 -19.94 0.20 8.71
C PRO A 137 -20.53 0.40 7.31
N ASP A 138 -21.78 -0.02 7.11
CA ASP A 138 -22.54 0.30 5.89
C ASP A 138 -22.58 1.81 5.67
N GLY A 139 -22.33 2.24 4.44
CA GLY A 139 -22.25 3.66 4.07
C GLY A 139 -20.95 4.36 4.45
N ASP A 140 -19.99 3.66 5.04
CA ASP A 140 -18.67 4.23 5.33
C ASP A 140 -18.02 4.76 4.04
N GLN A 141 -17.66 6.06 4.05
CA GLN A 141 -17.13 6.79 2.89
C GLN A 141 -18.03 6.74 1.64
N GLY A 142 -19.31 6.37 1.77
CA GLY A 142 -20.29 6.22 0.69
C GLY A 142 -20.38 4.81 0.11
N PHE A 143 -19.57 3.86 0.56
CA PHE A 143 -19.62 2.47 0.09
C PHE A 143 -20.72 1.67 0.80
N PRO A 144 -21.49 0.82 0.07
CA PRO A 144 -22.50 -0.03 0.67
C PRO A 144 -21.89 -1.22 1.42
N GLY A 145 -22.66 -1.76 2.35
CA GLY A 145 -22.32 -2.94 3.14
C GLY A 145 -21.31 -2.64 4.24
N ALA A 146 -21.49 -3.23 5.41
CA ALA A 146 -20.46 -3.25 6.43
C ALA A 146 -19.35 -4.24 6.03
N VAL A 147 -18.11 -3.89 6.34
CA VAL A 147 -16.94 -4.76 6.09
C VAL A 147 -16.13 -4.82 7.37
N GLN A 148 -15.88 -6.02 7.88
CA GLN A 148 -14.82 -6.24 8.84
C GLN A 148 -13.56 -6.62 8.06
N MET A 149 -12.50 -5.80 8.18
CA MET A 149 -11.23 -5.99 7.50
C MET A 149 -10.18 -6.46 8.49
N HIS A 150 -9.61 -7.62 8.22
CA HIS A 150 -8.43 -8.15 8.89
C HIS A 150 -7.21 -7.88 8.01
N LEU A 151 -6.19 -7.28 8.58
CA LEU A 151 -4.93 -6.97 7.92
C LEU A 151 -3.80 -7.62 8.70
N THR A 152 -3.15 -8.61 8.09
CA THR A 152 -2.03 -9.32 8.68
C THR A 152 -0.74 -8.91 8.01
N TYR A 153 0.24 -8.53 8.82
CA TYR A 153 1.63 -8.35 8.44
C TYR A 153 2.43 -9.51 9.04
N GLU A 154 3.07 -10.30 8.19
CA GLU A 154 3.90 -11.41 8.59
C GLU A 154 5.33 -11.21 8.10
N LEU A 155 6.29 -11.30 9.00
CA LEU A 155 7.71 -11.38 8.68
C LEU A 155 8.15 -12.84 8.73
N THR A 156 8.58 -13.37 7.58
CA THR A 156 9.00 -14.77 7.47
C THR A 156 10.49 -14.98 7.77
N ALA A 157 10.89 -16.24 7.98
CA ALA A 157 12.29 -16.64 8.10
C ALA A 157 13.14 -16.30 6.85
N ASN A 158 12.49 -16.18 5.69
CA ASN A 158 13.15 -15.93 4.39
C ASN A 158 13.29 -14.44 4.06
N ASN A 159 13.11 -13.53 5.04
CA ASN A 159 13.12 -12.09 4.83
C ASN A 159 12.00 -11.58 3.90
N GLU A 160 10.83 -12.19 3.97
CA GLU A 160 9.64 -11.74 3.26
C GLU A 160 8.73 -10.97 4.24
N LEU A 161 8.20 -9.84 3.81
CA LEU A 161 7.08 -9.17 4.44
C LEU A 161 5.81 -9.53 3.65
N VAL A 162 5.01 -10.43 4.21
CA VAL A 162 3.73 -10.84 3.62
C VAL A 162 2.62 -9.95 4.19
N ILE A 163 1.79 -9.38 3.32
CA ILE A 163 0.67 -8.52 3.69
C ILE A 163 -0.61 -9.19 3.19
N THR A 164 -1.46 -9.61 4.13
CA THR A 164 -2.72 -10.30 3.81
C THR A 164 -3.90 -9.42 4.19
N TYR A 165 -4.82 -9.23 3.26
CA TYR A 165 -6.10 -8.55 3.45
C TYR A 165 -7.21 -9.57 3.39
N ASP A 166 -7.97 -9.71 4.49
CA ASP A 166 -9.13 -10.59 4.57
C ASP A 166 -10.35 -9.75 4.98
N GLY A 167 -11.28 -9.59 4.06
CA GLY A 167 -12.45 -8.75 4.25
C GLY A 167 -13.74 -9.55 4.15
N THR A 168 -14.55 -9.52 5.22
CA THR A 168 -15.87 -10.15 5.24
C THR A 168 -16.97 -9.08 5.16
N PRO A 169 -17.65 -8.92 4.01
CA PRO A 169 -18.77 -8.01 3.85
C PRO A 169 -20.09 -8.67 4.24
N ASP A 170 -21.04 -7.88 4.76
CA ASP A 170 -22.43 -8.32 4.99
C ASP A 170 -23.35 -8.10 3.78
N ALA A 171 -22.92 -7.34 2.78
CA ALA A 171 -23.61 -7.10 1.52
C ALA A 171 -22.62 -6.89 0.36
N THR A 172 -23.13 -6.93 -0.88
CA THR A 172 -22.30 -6.66 -2.07
C THR A 172 -21.69 -5.27 -2.01
N THR A 173 -20.38 -5.19 -2.11
CA THR A 173 -19.60 -3.94 -2.05
C THR A 173 -18.36 -4.00 -2.94
N LEU A 174 -17.61 -2.90 -3.00
CA LEU A 174 -16.32 -2.83 -3.67
C LEU A 174 -15.19 -2.89 -2.64
N VAL A 175 -14.21 -3.74 -2.90
CA VAL A 175 -12.96 -3.81 -2.14
C VAL A 175 -11.80 -3.97 -3.12
N ASN A 176 -10.83 -3.09 -3.03
CA ASN A 176 -9.56 -3.14 -3.77
C ASN A 176 -8.49 -2.48 -2.91
N MET A 177 -7.72 -3.29 -2.19
CA MET A 177 -6.74 -2.84 -1.20
C MET A 177 -5.33 -2.82 -1.75
N THR A 178 -4.50 -1.92 -1.19
CA THR A 178 -3.05 -1.92 -1.39
C THR A 178 -2.32 -1.46 -0.13
N ASN A 179 -0.99 -1.62 -0.12
CA ASN A 179 -0.10 -0.95 0.82
C ASN A 179 0.69 0.14 0.10
N HIS A 180 0.70 1.35 0.66
CA HIS A 180 1.30 2.55 0.07
C HIS A 180 2.68 2.87 0.66
N SER A 181 3.52 1.86 0.91
CA SER A 181 4.89 2.06 1.36
C SER A 181 5.75 2.67 0.26
N TYR A 182 6.58 3.63 0.64
CA TYR A 182 7.58 4.27 -0.22
C TYR A 182 8.92 3.60 -0.01
N TRP A 183 9.32 2.76 -0.96
CA TRP A 183 10.54 1.96 -0.87
C TRP A 183 11.76 2.71 -1.37
N ASN A 184 12.84 2.70 -0.60
CA ASN A 184 14.15 3.21 -1.00
C ASN A 184 15.25 2.29 -0.48
N LEU A 185 15.77 1.42 -1.33
CA LEU A 185 16.79 0.44 -0.96
C LEU A 185 18.13 1.06 -0.57
N ASN A 186 18.33 2.37 -0.83
CA ASN A 186 19.50 3.11 -0.37
C ASN A 186 19.29 3.78 1.02
N GLY A 187 18.11 3.58 1.64
CA GLY A 187 17.71 4.28 2.85
C GLY A 187 17.25 5.73 2.60
N CYS A 188 16.77 6.40 3.66
CA CYS A 188 16.10 7.70 3.56
C CYS A 188 17.01 8.87 3.15
N GLY A 189 18.32 8.70 3.15
CA GLY A 189 19.29 9.75 2.83
C GLY A 189 19.60 9.96 1.35
N ALA A 190 19.03 9.15 0.45
CA ALA A 190 19.34 9.16 -0.98
C ALA A 190 18.06 9.13 -1.83
N THR A 191 18.20 9.45 -3.14
CA THR A 191 17.09 9.33 -4.08
C THR A 191 16.95 7.91 -4.63
N VAL A 192 15.75 7.56 -5.13
CA VAL A 192 15.49 6.28 -5.81
C VAL A 192 15.88 6.28 -7.30
N LEU A 193 16.33 7.41 -7.84
CA LEU A 193 16.61 7.56 -9.28
C LEU A 193 17.71 6.61 -9.80
N GLY A 194 18.56 6.12 -8.90
CA GLY A 194 19.59 5.11 -9.21
C GLY A 194 19.09 3.67 -9.26
N HIS A 195 17.88 3.40 -8.75
CA HIS A 195 17.33 2.04 -8.71
C HIS A 195 17.02 1.54 -10.11
N ARG A 196 17.21 0.24 -10.30
CA ARG A 196 16.72 -0.47 -11.49
C ARG A 196 15.42 -1.15 -11.15
N LEU A 197 14.36 -0.81 -11.88
CA LEU A 197 13.03 -1.39 -11.74
C LEU A 197 12.80 -2.41 -12.84
N VAL A 198 12.38 -3.61 -12.47
CA VAL A 198 11.91 -4.68 -13.36
C VAL A 198 10.45 -4.95 -13.03
N VAL A 199 9.59 -4.93 -14.05
CA VAL A 199 8.18 -5.29 -13.94
C VAL A 199 7.86 -6.28 -15.05
N ASP A 200 7.50 -7.50 -14.69
CA ASP A 200 7.10 -8.55 -15.64
C ASP A 200 5.65 -8.33 -16.08
N ALA A 201 5.43 -7.30 -16.89
CA ALA A 201 4.11 -6.95 -17.41
C ALA A 201 4.22 -6.55 -18.88
N GLY A 202 3.38 -7.15 -19.71
CA GLY A 202 3.26 -6.81 -21.14
C GLY A 202 2.33 -5.64 -21.42
N ALA A 203 1.58 -5.17 -20.42
CA ALA A 203 0.57 -4.13 -20.58
C ALA A 203 0.36 -3.32 -19.29
N TYR A 204 -0.29 -2.17 -19.41
CA TYR A 204 -0.73 -1.33 -18.30
C TYR A 204 -2.13 -0.76 -18.59
N THR A 205 -2.83 -0.30 -17.56
CA THR A 205 -4.11 0.38 -17.72
C THR A 205 -3.89 1.84 -18.07
N GLU A 206 -4.56 2.32 -19.13
CA GLU A 206 -4.51 3.73 -19.51
C GLU A 206 -5.26 4.60 -18.51
N THR A 207 -4.74 5.80 -18.26
CA THR A 207 -5.42 6.84 -17.50
C THR A 207 -5.65 8.08 -18.38
N ASP A 208 -6.68 8.85 -18.04
CA ASP A 208 -6.90 10.21 -18.61
C ASP A 208 -5.98 11.25 -17.96
N ASP A 209 -6.11 12.53 -18.34
CA ASP A 209 -5.33 13.64 -17.78
C ASP A 209 -5.58 13.89 -16.29
N ALA A 210 -6.68 13.37 -15.74
CA ALA A 210 -6.99 13.39 -14.31
C ALA A 210 -6.52 12.11 -13.58
N LEU A 211 -5.71 11.27 -14.24
CA LEU A 211 -5.23 9.99 -13.75
C LEU A 211 -6.34 8.98 -13.40
N VAL A 212 -7.52 9.15 -13.97
CA VAL A 212 -8.62 8.18 -13.85
C VAL A 212 -8.48 7.12 -14.94
N SER A 213 -8.63 5.85 -14.57
CA SER A 213 -8.57 4.74 -15.54
C SER A 213 -9.66 4.89 -16.61
N THR A 214 -9.26 4.80 -17.88
CA THR A 214 -10.19 4.83 -19.03
C THR A 214 -10.87 3.49 -19.32
N GLY A 215 -10.42 2.42 -18.65
CA GLY A 215 -10.82 1.04 -18.92
C GLY A 215 -10.05 0.40 -20.09
N ARG A 216 -9.18 1.13 -20.78
CA ARG A 216 -8.34 0.54 -21.83
C ARG A 216 -7.06 -0.03 -21.23
N VAL A 217 -6.61 -1.13 -21.83
CA VAL A 217 -5.32 -1.77 -21.52
C VAL A 217 -4.42 -1.56 -22.73
N LEU A 218 -3.25 -0.96 -22.51
CA LEU A 218 -2.28 -0.63 -23.55
C LEU A 218 -1.02 -1.50 -23.40
N PRO A 219 -0.38 -1.92 -24.52
CA PRO A 219 0.88 -2.63 -24.45
C PRO A 219 2.00 -1.70 -23.95
N VAL A 220 3.00 -2.27 -23.26
CA VAL A 220 4.20 -1.53 -22.83
C VAL A 220 5.22 -1.39 -23.96
N ASP A 221 5.13 -2.19 -25.02
CA ASP A 221 6.09 -2.24 -26.13
C ASP A 221 6.35 -0.86 -26.72
N GLY A 222 7.64 -0.49 -26.81
CA GLY A 222 8.06 0.77 -27.38
C GLY A 222 7.80 2.01 -26.51
N THR A 223 7.31 1.83 -25.28
CA THR A 223 7.05 2.91 -24.32
C THR A 223 8.14 2.97 -23.23
N PRO A 224 8.25 4.08 -22.48
CA PRO A 224 9.10 4.14 -21.30
C PRO A 224 8.72 3.12 -20.22
N LEU A 225 7.45 2.67 -20.20
CA LEU A 225 6.88 1.69 -19.26
C LEU A 225 7.21 0.24 -19.59
N ASP A 226 7.94 -0.05 -20.66
CA ASP A 226 8.48 -1.38 -20.90
C ASP A 226 9.65 -1.63 -19.94
N LEU A 227 9.32 -2.20 -18.78
CA LEU A 227 10.25 -2.46 -17.68
C LEU A 227 10.67 -3.93 -17.57
N ARG A 228 10.32 -4.77 -18.56
CA ARG A 228 10.56 -6.22 -18.51
C ARG A 228 12.05 -6.55 -18.42
N ASP A 229 12.89 -5.86 -19.18
CA ASP A 229 14.34 -6.01 -19.11
C ASP A 229 15.01 -5.14 -18.04
N GLY A 230 14.20 -4.39 -17.28
CA GLY A 230 14.62 -3.48 -16.24
C GLY A 230 15.24 -2.19 -16.77
N LYS A 231 14.75 -1.07 -16.24
CA LYS A 231 15.26 0.28 -16.51
C LYS A 231 15.68 0.99 -15.24
N LYS A 232 16.62 1.89 -15.35
CA LYS A 232 16.97 2.81 -14.27
C LYS A 232 15.84 3.83 -14.11
N LEU A 233 15.33 3.99 -12.88
CA LEU A 233 14.19 4.89 -12.63
C LEU A 233 14.43 6.31 -13.10
N GLY A 234 15.66 6.84 -12.92
CA GLY A 234 16.02 8.17 -13.40
C GLY A 234 15.83 8.35 -14.90
N ASP A 235 16.12 7.33 -15.71
CA ASP A 235 15.97 7.38 -17.16
C ASP A 235 14.48 7.35 -17.56
N VAL A 236 13.65 6.58 -16.83
CA VAL A 236 12.21 6.54 -17.07
C VAL A 236 11.54 7.86 -16.71
N VAL A 237 11.85 8.42 -15.53
CA VAL A 237 11.29 9.69 -15.05
C VAL A 237 11.71 10.88 -15.91
N ALA A 238 12.88 10.82 -16.54
CA ALA A 238 13.34 11.85 -17.48
C ALA A 238 12.65 11.79 -18.85
N SER A 239 11.80 10.79 -19.10
CA SER A 239 11.04 10.68 -20.36
C SER A 239 10.08 11.85 -20.56
N THR A 240 9.93 12.27 -21.82
CA THR A 240 8.92 13.26 -22.24
C THR A 240 7.60 12.61 -22.68
N ASP A 241 7.45 11.31 -22.50
CA ASP A 241 6.19 10.60 -22.77
C ASP A 241 5.06 11.19 -21.93
N HIS A 242 3.90 11.39 -22.54
CA HIS A 242 2.76 12.04 -21.89
C HIS A 242 2.34 11.31 -20.62
N SER A 243 2.34 9.96 -20.61
CA SER A 243 1.93 9.18 -19.45
C SER A 243 2.87 9.40 -18.26
N ILE A 244 4.18 9.48 -18.50
CA ILE A 244 5.19 9.74 -17.45
C ILE A 244 5.10 11.18 -16.95
N VAL A 245 4.97 12.15 -17.87
CA VAL A 245 4.87 13.58 -17.51
C VAL A 245 3.61 13.85 -16.69
N ASN A 246 2.46 13.31 -17.11
CA ASN A 246 1.18 13.50 -16.44
C ASN A 246 1.18 12.83 -15.04
N ALA A 247 1.69 11.62 -14.94
CA ALA A 247 1.82 10.88 -13.68
C ALA A 247 2.97 11.39 -12.79
N ARG A 248 3.83 12.28 -13.30
CA ARG A 248 5.05 12.79 -12.63
C ARG A 248 6.04 11.67 -12.23
N GLY A 249 6.05 10.59 -13.02
CA GLY A 249 6.87 9.42 -12.78
C GLY A 249 6.21 8.12 -13.21
N VAL A 250 6.58 7.03 -12.55
CA VAL A 250 5.97 5.71 -12.77
C VAL A 250 4.85 5.51 -11.74
N ASP A 251 3.66 6.00 -12.06
CA ASP A 251 2.44 5.82 -11.26
C ASP A 251 1.37 5.14 -12.15
N HIS A 252 1.65 3.89 -12.49
CA HIS A 252 0.87 3.13 -13.47
C HIS A 252 0.46 1.77 -12.90
N ASN A 253 -0.75 1.36 -13.23
CA ASN A 253 -1.23 0.02 -12.92
C ASN A 253 -0.80 -0.94 -14.03
N PHE A 254 0.15 -1.82 -13.73
CA PHE A 254 0.65 -2.85 -14.63
C PHE A 254 -0.23 -4.09 -14.60
N VAL A 255 -0.47 -4.68 -15.78
CA VAL A 255 -1.17 -5.95 -15.91
C VAL A 255 -0.14 -7.07 -15.85
N LEU A 256 -0.02 -7.69 -14.68
CA LEU A 256 0.88 -8.81 -14.48
C LEU A 256 0.33 -10.08 -15.16
N PRO A 257 1.19 -11.00 -15.66
CA PRO A 257 0.74 -12.27 -16.15
C PRO A 257 0.02 -13.06 -15.05
N GLU A 258 -0.96 -13.89 -15.46
CA GLU A 258 -1.58 -14.83 -14.53
C GLU A 258 -0.51 -15.74 -13.91
N ALA A 259 -0.58 -15.97 -12.61
CA ALA A 259 0.29 -16.94 -11.97
C ALA A 259 -0.01 -18.32 -12.56
N GLY A 260 1.03 -19.00 -13.10
CA GLY A 260 0.88 -20.38 -13.56
C GLY A 260 0.43 -21.28 -12.41
N GLU A 261 -0.39 -22.31 -12.72
CA GLU A 261 -0.77 -23.32 -11.74
C GLU A 261 0.50 -23.93 -11.12
N GLY A 262 0.83 -23.57 -9.88
CA GLY A 262 1.98 -24.10 -9.14
C GLY A 262 2.84 -23.05 -8.40
N GLU A 263 2.74 -21.79 -8.71
CA GLU A 263 3.38 -20.72 -7.91
C GLU A 263 2.33 -20.06 -7.01
N GLY A 264 2.24 -20.53 -5.77
CA GLY A 264 1.38 -19.94 -4.74
C GLY A 264 1.84 -18.54 -4.36
N GLY A 265 1.42 -17.56 -5.11
CA GLY A 265 1.64 -16.15 -4.83
C GLY A 265 0.64 -15.33 -5.61
N ASP A 266 -0.29 -14.70 -4.90
CA ASP A 266 -1.24 -13.76 -5.48
C ASP A 266 -0.46 -12.50 -5.91
N ARG A 267 -0.02 -12.47 -7.18
CA ARG A 267 0.68 -11.31 -7.76
C ARG A 267 -0.35 -10.24 -8.08
N LYS A 268 -0.51 -9.28 -7.18
CA LYS A 268 -1.33 -8.10 -7.44
C LYS A 268 -0.51 -7.03 -8.15
N SER A 269 -1.09 -6.48 -9.23
CA SER A 269 -0.60 -5.24 -9.83
C SER A 269 -0.75 -4.09 -8.82
N VAL A 270 0.31 -3.38 -8.57
CA VAL A 270 0.33 -2.14 -7.80
C VAL A 270 0.42 -0.98 -8.77
#